data_d563ffb7a9d5952279207b58ef12464c
#
_entry.id   d563ffb7a9d5952279207b58ef12464c
#
_cell.length_a   1.000
_cell.length_b   1.000
_cell.length_c   1.000
_cell.angle_alpha   90.00
_cell.angle_beta   90.00
_cell.angle_gamma   90.00
#
_symmetry.space_group_name_H-M   'P 1'
#
loop_
_entity.id
_entity.type
_entity.pdbx_description
1 polymer ?
#
loop_
_entity_poly.entity_id
_entity_poly.type
_entity_poly.pdbx_seq_one_letter_code
_entity_poly.pdbx_strand_id
1 'polypeptide(L)'
;MTSLSLKPFLGAVVLLSAPLSLADSSTTIPAFEAKVAAARSPSSPGESTVVRPEMSEALGFFLYDDGTLDSQERAHLGTRLADAAFLAGVDAQAQKYFTDFYHLNDGATVPAVPHLWWPDATPEELYGVSGPLADASVIRDGYVEGIANQVTLVNAAYTSFGIDRQPSHFVPIDTNELIAELSVRYDGQTVTEEEVNAAAAYITWISRNSLLLYKASWNCSHCGGGPGDMGGSIFAAVSTDRRRVRMVRIRTWVE
;
A
#
# COMPACT_ATOMS: atom_id res chain seq x y z
N MET A 1 -8.34 -20.71 -71.22
CA MET A 1 -7.55 -19.59 -70.61
C MET A 1 -8.51 -18.73 -69.84
N THR A 2 -8.68 -19.01 -68.55
CA THR A 2 -9.58 -18.30 -67.66
C THR A 2 -8.74 -17.48 -66.66
N SER A 3 -8.84 -16.16 -66.78
CA SER A 3 -8.16 -15.18 -65.96
C SER A 3 -8.84 -15.10 -64.58
N LEU A 4 -8.10 -15.42 -63.49
CA LEU A 4 -8.50 -15.17 -62.14
C LEU A 4 -8.11 -13.75 -61.72
N SER A 5 -9.09 -12.91 -61.50
CA SER A 5 -8.93 -11.57 -60.93
C SER A 5 -8.82 -11.66 -59.41
N LEU A 6 -7.63 -11.36 -58.86
CA LEU A 6 -7.44 -11.18 -57.40
C LEU A 6 -7.86 -9.76 -57.02
N LYS A 7 -8.88 -9.62 -56.19
CA LYS A 7 -9.25 -8.37 -55.55
C LYS A 7 -8.42 -8.19 -54.25
N PRO A 8 -7.75 -7.05 -54.03
CA PRO A 8 -7.11 -6.81 -52.75
C PRO A 8 -8.14 -6.48 -51.67
N PHE A 9 -8.13 -7.27 -50.61
CA PHE A 9 -8.84 -6.96 -49.35
C PHE A 9 -8.04 -5.90 -48.60
N LEU A 10 -8.49 -4.64 -48.62
CA LEU A 10 -8.01 -3.63 -47.68
C LEU A 10 -8.65 -3.88 -46.30
N GLY A 11 -7.92 -4.53 -45.42
CA GLY A 11 -8.29 -4.62 -44.01
C GLY A 11 -8.04 -3.27 -43.35
N ALA A 12 -9.11 -2.58 -42.98
CA ALA A 12 -9.02 -1.41 -42.11
C ALA A 12 -8.64 -1.87 -40.70
N VAL A 13 -7.40 -1.61 -40.28
CA VAL A 13 -6.98 -1.72 -38.90
C VAL A 13 -7.60 -0.55 -38.15
N VAL A 14 -8.70 -0.82 -37.46
CA VAL A 14 -9.24 0.11 -36.46
C VAL A 14 -8.32 0.06 -35.24
N LEU A 15 -7.42 1.01 -35.14
CA LEU A 15 -6.70 1.31 -33.90
C LEU A 15 -7.75 1.85 -32.91
N LEU A 16 -8.29 0.98 -32.06
CA LEU A 16 -8.96 1.37 -30.84
C LEU A 16 -7.90 2.01 -29.94
N SER A 17 -7.72 3.32 -30.05
CA SER A 17 -7.07 4.12 -29.01
C SER A 17 -7.98 4.04 -27.81
N ALA A 18 -7.57 3.26 -26.78
CA ALA A 18 -8.15 3.39 -25.46
C ALA A 18 -8.10 4.88 -25.06
N PRO A 19 -9.17 5.46 -24.51
CA PRO A 19 -9.09 6.81 -23.99
C PRO A 19 -8.01 6.80 -22.91
N LEU A 20 -6.91 7.50 -23.15
CA LEU A 20 -5.96 7.85 -22.10
C LEU A 20 -6.78 8.56 -21.03
N SER A 21 -6.69 8.13 -19.79
CA SER A 21 -7.41 8.72 -18.65
C SER A 21 -6.84 10.10 -18.30
N LEU A 22 -6.93 11.02 -19.25
CA LEU A 22 -6.59 12.44 -19.07
C LEU A 22 -7.58 13.17 -18.15
N ALA A 23 -8.71 12.51 -17.81
CA ALA A 23 -9.73 13.11 -16.96
C ALA A 23 -9.31 13.08 -15.47
N ASP A 24 -8.43 12.19 -15.10
CA ASP A 24 -8.06 11.82 -13.75
C ASP A 24 -7.14 12.86 -13.11
N SER A 25 -5.95 13.04 -13.61
CA SER A 25 -5.02 14.08 -13.16
C SER A 25 -5.58 15.50 -13.21
N SER A 26 -6.61 15.73 -14.04
CA SER A 26 -7.30 17.04 -14.11
C SER A 26 -8.18 17.33 -12.89
N THR A 27 -8.53 16.33 -12.11
CA THR A 27 -9.34 16.42 -10.89
C THR A 27 -8.54 16.18 -9.63
N THR A 28 -7.68 15.17 -9.62
CA THR A 28 -6.89 14.74 -8.45
C THR A 28 -5.81 15.74 -8.08
N ILE A 29 -5.05 16.26 -9.04
CA ILE A 29 -4.03 17.28 -8.81
C ILE A 29 -4.61 18.55 -8.18
N PRO A 30 -5.67 19.18 -8.73
CA PRO A 30 -6.32 20.32 -8.09
C PRO A 30 -6.87 20.01 -6.68
N ALA A 31 -7.42 18.81 -6.47
CA ALA A 31 -7.94 18.40 -5.17
C ALA A 31 -6.81 18.29 -4.13
N PHE A 32 -5.70 17.67 -4.49
CA PHE A 32 -4.48 17.61 -3.66
C PHE A 32 -3.98 19.01 -3.30
N GLU A 33 -3.81 19.89 -4.28
CA GLU A 33 -3.32 21.25 -4.05
C GLU A 33 -4.27 22.06 -3.15
N ALA A 34 -5.59 21.94 -3.38
CA ALA A 34 -6.58 22.60 -2.55
C ALA A 34 -6.55 22.08 -1.10
N LYS A 35 -6.37 20.77 -0.91
CA LYS A 35 -6.28 20.17 0.42
C LYS A 35 -5.02 20.61 1.16
N VAL A 36 -3.85 20.62 0.50
CA VAL A 36 -2.60 21.14 1.07
C VAL A 36 -2.71 22.63 1.39
N ALA A 37 -3.35 23.42 0.53
CA ALA A 37 -3.58 24.85 0.81
C ALA A 37 -4.50 25.05 2.03
N ALA A 38 -5.54 24.24 2.17
CA ALA A 38 -6.43 24.27 3.34
C ALA A 38 -5.70 23.86 4.63
N ALA A 39 -4.80 22.87 4.55
CA ALA A 39 -3.97 22.41 5.66
C ALA A 39 -2.96 23.47 6.15
N ARG A 40 -2.69 24.49 5.35
CA ARG A 40 -1.86 25.67 5.73
C ARG A 40 -2.65 26.83 6.33
N SER A 41 -3.95 26.63 6.57
CA SER A 41 -4.78 27.62 7.23
C SER A 41 -4.48 27.66 8.73
N PRO A 42 -4.48 28.85 9.38
CA PRO A 42 -4.33 28.95 10.84
C PRO A 42 -5.40 28.20 11.64
N SER A 43 -6.50 27.81 11.01
CA SER A 43 -7.57 27.02 11.62
C SER A 43 -7.44 25.51 11.41
N SER A 44 -6.41 25.05 10.68
CA SER A 44 -6.16 23.62 10.50
C SER A 44 -5.54 22.97 11.75
N PRO A 45 -5.58 21.64 11.90
CA PRO A 45 -4.94 20.93 13.00
C PRO A 45 -3.43 21.22 13.14
N GLY A 46 -2.72 21.42 12.03
CA GLY A 46 -1.30 21.78 11.98
C GLY A 46 -1.04 23.28 11.95
N GLU A 47 -2.09 24.12 12.10
CA GLU A 47 -2.03 25.58 11.90
C GLU A 47 -1.52 25.92 10.48
N SER A 48 -0.39 26.61 10.37
CA SER A 48 0.21 26.95 9.07
C SER A 48 1.16 25.87 8.51
N THR A 49 1.30 24.75 9.22
CA THR A 49 2.20 23.64 8.86
C THR A 49 1.38 22.41 8.54
N VAL A 50 1.59 21.82 7.37
CA VAL A 50 0.94 20.57 6.97
C VAL A 50 1.49 19.43 7.81
N VAL A 51 0.63 18.77 8.58
CA VAL A 51 0.98 17.62 9.42
C VAL A 51 0.63 16.30 8.72
N ARG A 52 1.18 15.20 9.24
CA ARG A 52 1.04 13.86 8.62
C ARG A 52 -0.40 13.45 8.27
N PRO A 53 -1.42 13.59 9.16
CA PRO A 53 -2.80 13.23 8.81
C PRO A 53 -3.36 14.04 7.63
N GLU A 54 -3.04 15.34 7.57
CA GLU A 54 -3.47 16.23 6.49
C GLU A 54 -2.81 15.87 5.16
N MET A 55 -1.51 15.52 5.18
CA MET A 55 -0.79 15.04 4.00
C MET A 55 -1.35 13.68 3.53
N SER A 56 -1.65 12.78 4.44
CA SER A 56 -2.27 11.49 4.12
C SER A 56 -3.63 11.67 3.43
N GLU A 57 -4.46 12.56 3.96
CA GLU A 57 -5.77 12.87 3.37
C GLU A 57 -5.62 13.54 1.99
N ALA A 58 -4.65 14.44 1.82
CA ALA A 58 -4.40 15.07 0.53
C ALA A 58 -3.92 14.06 -0.53
N LEU A 59 -3.01 13.17 -0.18
CA LEU A 59 -2.49 12.14 -1.08
C LEU A 59 -3.52 11.05 -1.39
N GLY A 60 -4.51 10.87 -0.52
CA GLY A 60 -5.61 9.93 -0.72
C GLY A 60 -6.40 10.17 -2.00
N PHE A 61 -6.51 11.42 -2.46
CA PHE A 61 -7.21 11.75 -3.71
C PHE A 61 -6.66 10.99 -4.92
N PHE A 62 -5.36 10.69 -4.95
CA PHE A 62 -4.71 9.95 -6.03
C PHE A 62 -5.00 8.44 -6.03
N LEU A 63 -5.60 7.90 -4.97
CA LEU A 63 -5.93 6.49 -4.87
C LEU A 63 -7.44 6.23 -4.82
N TYR A 64 -8.27 7.25 -4.61
CA TYR A 64 -9.72 7.07 -4.44
C TYR A 64 -10.48 6.95 -5.76
N ASP A 65 -9.90 7.33 -6.86
CA ASP A 65 -10.57 7.31 -8.17
C ASP A 65 -10.38 5.97 -8.90
N ASP A 66 -9.15 5.62 -9.30
CA ASP A 66 -8.84 4.36 -9.96
C ASP A 66 -7.81 3.49 -9.21
N GLY A 67 -7.28 4.03 -8.10
CA GLY A 67 -6.32 3.34 -7.24
C GLY A 67 -4.89 3.31 -7.76
N THR A 68 -4.56 4.08 -8.81
CA THR A 68 -3.22 4.13 -9.40
C THR A 68 -2.77 5.57 -9.61
N LEU A 69 -1.48 5.83 -9.46
CA LEU A 69 -0.87 7.09 -9.87
C LEU A 69 -0.56 7.05 -11.37
N ASP A 70 -1.19 7.93 -12.13
CA ASP A 70 -0.82 8.11 -13.53
C ASP A 70 0.52 8.86 -13.69
N SER A 71 1.02 8.97 -14.91
CA SER A 71 2.32 9.59 -15.19
C SER A 71 2.34 11.09 -14.91
N GLN A 72 1.20 11.80 -15.05
CA GLN A 72 1.10 13.23 -14.80
C GLN A 72 1.03 13.53 -13.31
N GLU A 73 0.24 12.76 -12.56
CA GLU A 73 0.15 12.81 -11.11
C GLU A 73 1.50 12.55 -10.47
N ARG A 74 2.17 11.49 -10.91
CA ARG A 74 3.50 11.15 -10.44
C ARG A 74 4.52 12.26 -10.73
N ALA A 75 4.51 12.84 -11.94
CA ALA A 75 5.39 13.95 -12.28
C ALA A 75 5.10 15.19 -11.42
N HIS A 76 3.81 15.46 -11.14
CA HIS A 76 3.40 16.55 -10.26
C HIS A 76 3.92 16.34 -8.84
N LEU A 77 3.69 15.17 -8.24
CA LEU A 77 4.18 14.83 -6.90
C LEU A 77 5.71 14.89 -6.81
N GLY A 78 6.41 14.40 -7.83
CA GLY A 78 7.88 14.52 -7.91
C GLY A 78 8.35 15.96 -7.94
N THR A 79 7.64 16.85 -8.64
CA THR A 79 7.92 18.30 -8.65
C THR A 79 7.72 18.90 -7.26
N ARG A 80 6.65 18.55 -6.55
CA ARG A 80 6.38 19.02 -5.18
C ARG A 80 7.41 18.52 -4.16
N LEU A 81 7.88 17.27 -4.30
CA LEU A 81 8.96 16.73 -3.46
C LEU A 81 10.31 17.41 -3.70
N ALA A 82 10.54 17.96 -4.89
CA ALA A 82 11.75 18.73 -5.21
C ALA A 82 11.63 20.23 -4.86
N ASP A 83 10.44 20.71 -4.52
CA ASP A 83 10.18 22.14 -4.22
C ASP A 83 10.44 22.43 -2.74
N ALA A 84 11.60 23.02 -2.45
CA ALA A 84 11.97 23.41 -1.09
C ALA A 84 10.99 24.43 -0.46
N ALA A 85 10.37 25.31 -1.27
CA ALA A 85 9.39 26.27 -0.76
C ALA A 85 8.09 25.57 -0.37
N PHE A 86 7.67 24.56 -1.13
CA PHE A 86 6.54 23.73 -0.78
C PHE A 86 6.82 22.95 0.52
N LEU A 87 7.99 22.31 0.63
CA LEU A 87 8.37 21.49 1.78
C LEU A 87 8.61 22.30 3.06
N ALA A 88 8.97 23.57 2.96
CA ALA A 88 9.19 24.43 4.15
C ALA A 88 7.94 24.59 5.04
N GLY A 89 6.73 24.41 4.48
CA GLY A 89 5.47 24.43 5.23
C GLY A 89 4.91 23.03 5.52
N VAL A 90 5.75 22.01 5.56
CA VAL A 90 5.36 20.60 5.81
C VAL A 90 6.24 20.05 6.91
N ASP A 91 5.67 19.41 7.94
CA ASP A 91 6.47 18.83 9.02
C ASP A 91 7.26 17.58 8.57
N ALA A 92 8.23 17.17 9.37
CA ALA A 92 9.12 16.06 9.01
C ALA A 92 8.39 14.71 8.84
N GLN A 93 7.33 14.47 9.61
CA GLN A 93 6.54 13.23 9.52
C GLN A 93 5.67 13.24 8.26
N ALA A 94 5.10 14.39 7.92
CA ALA A 94 4.33 14.57 6.69
C ALA A 94 5.24 14.50 5.44
N GLN A 95 6.46 15.07 5.49
CA GLN A 95 7.45 14.92 4.41
C GLN A 95 7.86 13.47 4.21
N LYS A 96 8.09 12.73 5.31
CA LYS A 96 8.38 11.30 5.23
C LYS A 96 7.23 10.52 4.62
N TYR A 97 6.00 10.75 5.08
CA TYR A 97 4.80 10.11 4.54
C TYR A 97 4.67 10.36 3.03
N PHE A 98 4.85 11.61 2.60
CA PHE A 98 4.80 11.99 1.19
C PHE A 98 5.88 11.27 0.36
N THR A 99 7.10 11.23 0.86
CA THR A 99 8.22 10.55 0.20
C THR A 99 7.97 9.04 0.08
N ASP A 100 7.50 8.40 1.15
CA ASP A 100 7.19 6.97 1.18
C ASP A 100 6.03 6.63 0.24
N PHE A 101 4.99 7.49 0.17
CA PHE A 101 3.87 7.36 -0.76
C PHE A 101 4.35 7.46 -2.21
N TYR A 102 5.18 8.45 -2.53
CA TYR A 102 5.74 8.63 -3.87
C TYR A 102 6.59 7.43 -4.30
N HIS A 103 7.42 6.90 -3.41
CA HIS A 103 8.24 5.72 -3.68
C HIS A 103 7.40 4.44 -3.81
N LEU A 104 6.37 4.30 -3.01
CA LEU A 104 5.45 3.17 -3.09
C LEU A 104 4.76 3.11 -4.45
N ASN A 105 4.41 4.26 -5.00
CA ASN A 105 3.74 4.42 -6.29
C ASN A 105 4.73 4.83 -7.39
N ASP A 106 5.79 4.05 -7.62
CA ASP A 106 6.91 4.41 -8.51
C ASP A 106 6.58 4.35 -10.01
N GLY A 107 5.35 3.96 -10.39
CA GLY A 107 4.87 3.93 -11.76
C GLY A 107 5.44 2.77 -12.58
N ALA A 108 6.02 1.75 -11.94
CA ALA A 108 6.47 0.55 -12.64
C ALA A 108 5.30 -0.17 -13.31
N THR A 109 5.35 -0.31 -14.63
CA THR A 109 4.33 -1.00 -15.42
C THR A 109 4.48 -2.52 -15.41
N VAL A 110 5.68 -3.00 -15.09
CA VAL A 110 5.98 -4.43 -14.94
C VAL A 110 6.15 -4.70 -13.45
N PRO A 111 5.29 -5.49 -12.83
CA PRO A 111 5.43 -5.85 -11.42
C PRO A 111 6.77 -6.54 -11.19
N ALA A 112 7.49 -6.14 -10.15
CA ALA A 112 8.60 -6.92 -9.65
C ALA A 112 8.08 -8.29 -9.18
N VAL A 113 8.85 -9.36 -9.40
CA VAL A 113 8.41 -10.72 -9.05
C VAL A 113 8.67 -10.96 -7.56
N PRO A 114 7.64 -11.21 -6.75
CA PRO A 114 7.81 -11.53 -5.35
C PRO A 114 8.19 -13.00 -5.15
N HIS A 115 9.16 -13.25 -4.26
CA HIS A 115 9.54 -14.56 -3.77
C HIS A 115 9.34 -14.58 -2.26
N LEU A 116 8.10 -14.81 -1.82
CA LEU A 116 7.74 -14.88 -0.42
C LEU A 116 7.45 -16.33 -0.04
N TRP A 117 7.95 -16.75 1.13
CA TRP A 117 7.74 -18.09 1.67
C TRP A 117 7.19 -18.04 3.10
N TRP A 118 6.72 -19.18 3.54
CA TRP A 118 6.38 -19.40 4.94
C TRP A 118 7.69 -19.47 5.76
N PRO A 119 7.81 -18.72 6.86
CA PRO A 119 8.90 -18.99 7.79
C PRO A 119 8.76 -20.40 8.38
N ASP A 120 9.90 -21.01 8.76
CA ASP A 120 9.93 -22.35 9.37
C ASP A 120 9.47 -22.34 10.85
N ALA A 121 8.85 -21.26 11.32
CA ALA A 121 8.38 -21.07 12.68
C ALA A 121 6.99 -20.45 12.69
N THR A 122 6.22 -20.75 13.74
CA THR A 122 4.89 -20.18 13.95
C THR A 122 4.95 -18.69 14.33
N PRO A 123 3.86 -17.90 14.18
CA PRO A 123 3.84 -16.53 14.68
C PRO A 123 4.15 -16.42 16.18
N GLU A 124 3.68 -17.35 17.00
CA GLU A 124 4.00 -17.44 18.42
C GLU A 124 5.51 -17.56 18.67
N GLU A 125 6.18 -18.48 17.97
CA GLU A 125 7.64 -18.66 18.08
C GLU A 125 8.40 -17.43 17.58
N LEU A 126 7.92 -16.79 16.52
CA LEU A 126 8.56 -15.62 15.92
C LEU A 126 8.41 -14.36 16.76
N TYR A 127 7.25 -14.18 17.40
CA TYR A 127 7.01 -13.08 18.34
C TYR A 127 7.64 -13.37 19.71
N GLY A 128 7.82 -14.64 20.05
CA GLY A 128 8.27 -15.05 21.38
C GLY A 128 7.21 -14.91 22.46
N VAL A 129 5.94 -14.80 22.08
CA VAL A 129 4.79 -14.64 22.96
C VAL A 129 3.56 -15.29 22.32
N SER A 130 2.79 -16.03 23.13
CA SER A 130 1.52 -16.61 22.73
C SER A 130 0.36 -15.67 23.00
N GLY A 131 -0.68 -15.73 22.19
CA GLY A 131 -1.91 -15.02 22.44
C GLY A 131 -2.74 -14.74 21.19
N PRO A 132 -3.88 -14.05 21.32
CA PRO A 132 -4.83 -13.86 20.23
C PRO A 132 -4.24 -13.13 19.03
N LEU A 133 -3.23 -12.28 19.20
CA LEU A 133 -2.54 -11.62 18.10
C LEU A 133 -1.69 -12.61 17.29
N ALA A 134 -0.95 -13.50 17.95
CA ALA A 134 -0.17 -14.54 17.29
C ALA A 134 -1.10 -15.51 16.53
N ASP A 135 -2.20 -15.94 17.15
CA ASP A 135 -3.22 -16.81 16.54
C ASP A 135 -3.91 -16.20 15.32
N ALA A 136 -4.07 -14.87 15.32
CA ALA A 136 -4.67 -14.13 14.20
C ALA A 136 -3.69 -13.83 13.06
N SER A 137 -2.39 -14.09 13.24
CA SER A 137 -1.31 -13.69 12.33
C SER A 137 -0.96 -14.77 11.33
N VAL A 138 -0.67 -14.36 10.09
CA VAL A 138 -0.03 -15.19 9.05
C VAL A 138 1.14 -14.42 8.48
N ILE A 139 2.33 -15.01 8.51
CA ILE A 139 3.58 -14.34 8.14
C ILE A 139 4.11 -14.87 6.82
N ARG A 140 4.70 -13.97 6.03
CA ARG A 140 5.47 -14.26 4.83
C ARG A 140 6.73 -13.42 4.86
N ASP A 141 7.85 -14.06 4.65
CA ASP A 141 9.16 -13.42 4.52
C ASP A 141 9.74 -13.70 3.13
N GLY A 142 10.53 -12.77 2.60
CA GLY A 142 11.20 -13.00 1.35
C GLY A 142 11.82 -11.76 0.71
N TYR A 143 11.90 -11.81 -0.60
CA TYR A 143 12.44 -10.74 -1.41
C TYR A 143 11.64 -10.56 -2.70
N VAL A 144 11.90 -9.46 -3.39
CA VAL A 144 11.35 -9.20 -4.72
C VAL A 144 12.48 -9.03 -5.73
N GLU A 145 12.28 -9.56 -6.93
CA GLU A 145 13.09 -9.20 -8.09
C GLU A 145 12.65 -7.82 -8.57
N GLY A 146 13.57 -6.86 -8.53
CA GLY A 146 13.26 -5.46 -8.75
C GLY A 146 13.08 -4.70 -7.45
N ILE A 147 12.08 -3.83 -7.38
CA ILE A 147 11.83 -2.93 -6.25
C ILE A 147 10.41 -3.12 -5.74
N ALA A 148 10.24 -3.29 -4.43
CA ALA A 148 8.93 -3.34 -3.80
C ALA A 148 8.19 -2.00 -4.01
N ASN A 149 7.02 -2.09 -4.63
CA ASN A 149 6.12 -0.99 -4.92
C ASN A 149 4.66 -1.44 -4.73
N GLN A 150 3.71 -0.54 -4.97
CA GLN A 150 2.28 -0.82 -4.81
C GLN A 150 1.86 -2.10 -5.53
N VAL A 151 2.18 -2.21 -6.82
CA VAL A 151 1.78 -3.35 -7.66
C VAL A 151 2.38 -4.66 -7.13
N THR A 152 3.67 -4.64 -6.76
CA THR A 152 4.36 -5.81 -6.21
C THR A 152 3.76 -6.23 -4.88
N LEU A 153 3.52 -5.28 -3.96
CA LEU A 153 3.01 -5.58 -2.64
C LEU A 153 1.57 -6.10 -2.69
N VAL A 154 0.69 -5.49 -3.50
CA VAL A 154 -0.68 -5.98 -3.70
C VAL A 154 -0.68 -7.40 -4.29
N ASN A 155 0.13 -7.64 -5.32
CA ASN A 155 0.23 -8.96 -5.95
C ASN A 155 0.81 -10.01 -4.98
N ALA A 156 1.87 -9.66 -4.24
CA ALA A 156 2.45 -10.54 -3.23
C ALA A 156 1.45 -10.91 -2.13
N ALA A 157 0.70 -9.93 -1.63
CA ALA A 157 -0.33 -10.17 -0.61
C ALA A 157 -1.44 -11.08 -1.14
N TYR A 158 -1.97 -10.79 -2.34
CA TYR A 158 -3.02 -11.59 -2.97
C TYR A 158 -2.58 -13.06 -3.16
N THR A 159 -1.40 -13.27 -3.74
CA THR A 159 -0.94 -14.62 -4.10
C THR A 159 -0.43 -15.41 -2.90
N SER A 160 0.25 -14.76 -1.94
CA SER A 160 0.92 -15.46 -0.84
C SER A 160 0.01 -15.77 0.34
N PHE A 161 -1.08 -15.04 0.52
CA PHE A 161 -2.02 -15.29 1.61
C PHE A 161 -3.25 -16.08 1.21
N GLY A 162 -3.42 -16.39 -0.08
CA GLY A 162 -4.56 -17.16 -0.58
C GLY A 162 -5.91 -16.48 -0.29
N ILE A 163 -5.96 -15.17 -0.38
CA ILE A 163 -7.19 -14.38 -0.25
C ILE A 163 -7.93 -14.38 -1.58
N ASP A 164 -9.25 -14.40 -1.56
CA ASP A 164 -10.09 -14.53 -2.77
C ASP A 164 -10.31 -13.19 -3.51
N ARG A 165 -9.94 -12.07 -2.88
CA ARG A 165 -10.00 -10.71 -3.44
C ARG A 165 -8.68 -10.00 -3.25
N GLN A 166 -8.35 -9.11 -4.17
CA GLN A 166 -7.19 -8.25 -3.99
C GLN A 166 -7.37 -7.40 -2.73
N PRO A 167 -6.29 -7.22 -1.93
CA PRO A 167 -6.31 -6.28 -0.81
C PRO A 167 -6.50 -4.85 -1.32
N SER A 168 -6.81 -3.92 -0.42
CA SER A 168 -6.76 -2.50 -0.75
C SER A 168 -5.34 -2.07 -1.15
N HIS A 169 -5.21 -0.85 -1.67
CA HIS A 169 -3.90 -0.25 -1.86
C HIS A 169 -3.17 -0.14 -0.53
N PHE A 170 -1.86 -0.38 -0.57
CA PHE A 170 -0.98 -0.11 0.55
C PHE A 170 -0.83 1.40 0.73
N VAL A 171 -0.80 1.84 1.97
CA VAL A 171 -0.50 3.22 2.36
C VAL A 171 0.64 3.21 3.36
N PRO A 172 1.51 4.25 3.40
CA PRO A 172 2.54 4.35 4.40
C PRO A 172 1.94 4.48 5.80
N ILE A 173 2.52 3.78 6.77
CA ILE A 173 2.21 3.95 8.18
C ILE A 173 3.50 4.16 8.98
N ASP A 174 3.37 4.66 10.21
CA ASP A 174 4.48 4.70 11.16
C ASP A 174 4.34 3.62 12.25
N THR A 175 5.32 3.54 13.13
CA THR A 175 5.32 2.55 14.22
C THR A 175 4.18 2.77 15.22
N ASN A 176 3.76 4.01 15.46
CA ASN A 176 2.66 4.29 16.38
C ASN A 176 1.33 3.84 15.78
N GLU A 177 1.13 4.08 14.48
CA GLU A 177 -0.04 3.58 13.74
C GLU A 177 -0.04 2.04 13.71
N LEU A 178 1.12 1.40 13.49
CA LEU A 178 1.23 -0.05 13.59
C LEU A 178 0.81 -0.55 14.98
N ILE A 179 1.35 0.03 16.06
CA ILE A 179 1.02 -0.35 17.44
C ILE A 179 -0.49 -0.17 17.71
N ALA A 180 -1.06 0.93 17.27
CA ALA A 180 -2.50 1.18 17.42
C ALA A 180 -3.35 0.12 16.71
N GLU A 181 -2.98 -0.26 15.49
CA GLU A 181 -3.65 -1.32 14.73
C GLU A 181 -3.50 -2.70 15.37
N LEU A 182 -2.32 -3.02 15.90
CA LEU A 182 -2.07 -4.29 16.59
C LEU A 182 -2.81 -4.37 17.95
N SER A 183 -3.17 -3.24 18.54
CA SER A 183 -3.82 -3.17 19.84
C SER A 183 -5.34 -3.40 19.81
N VAL A 184 -5.93 -3.68 18.64
CA VAL A 184 -7.36 -3.98 18.54
C VAL A 184 -7.67 -5.36 19.14
N ARG A 185 -8.96 -5.63 19.36
CA ARG A 185 -9.41 -6.94 19.84
C ARG A 185 -9.46 -7.93 18.67
N TYR A 186 -9.01 -9.16 18.93
CA TYR A 186 -9.06 -10.26 17.97
C TYR A 186 -10.06 -11.33 18.49
N ASP A 187 -11.05 -11.64 17.68
CA ASP A 187 -12.10 -12.60 18.04
C ASP A 187 -12.72 -12.33 19.43
N GLY A 188 -12.89 -11.05 19.79
CA GLY A 188 -13.40 -10.62 21.09
C GLY A 188 -12.41 -10.69 22.27
N GLN A 189 -11.20 -11.19 22.04
CA GLN A 189 -10.15 -11.29 23.05
C GLN A 189 -9.30 -10.02 23.08
N THR A 190 -8.89 -9.62 24.29
CA THR A 190 -8.00 -8.47 24.50
C THR A 190 -6.56 -8.89 24.28
N VAL A 191 -5.85 -8.14 23.45
CA VAL A 191 -4.41 -8.29 23.23
C VAL A 191 -3.66 -7.62 24.38
N THR A 192 -2.57 -8.21 24.81
CA THR A 192 -1.70 -7.62 25.83
C THR A 192 -0.70 -6.65 25.20
N GLU A 193 -0.20 -5.70 25.98
CA GLU A 193 0.87 -4.79 25.53
C GLU A 193 2.15 -5.56 25.15
N GLU A 194 2.45 -6.67 25.83
CA GLU A 194 3.58 -7.54 25.52
C GLU A 194 3.45 -8.15 24.12
N GLU A 195 2.28 -8.69 23.75
CA GLU A 195 2.03 -9.22 22.42
C GLU A 195 2.17 -8.15 21.34
N VAL A 196 1.60 -6.96 21.58
CA VAL A 196 1.67 -5.84 20.63
C VAL A 196 3.11 -5.41 20.40
N ASN A 197 3.88 -5.23 21.48
CA ASN A 197 5.28 -4.82 21.39
C ASN A 197 6.15 -5.88 20.70
N ALA A 198 5.95 -7.15 21.02
CA ALA A 198 6.67 -8.27 20.41
C ALA A 198 6.37 -8.38 18.91
N ALA A 199 5.10 -8.33 18.51
CA ALA A 199 4.70 -8.36 17.11
C ALA A 199 5.21 -7.13 16.36
N ALA A 200 5.10 -5.92 16.92
CA ALA A 200 5.59 -4.70 16.30
C ALA A 200 7.12 -4.74 16.10
N ALA A 201 7.87 -5.22 17.10
CA ALA A 201 9.32 -5.40 16.99
C ALA A 201 9.69 -6.39 15.88
N TYR A 202 9.00 -7.53 15.81
CA TYR A 202 9.22 -8.52 14.77
C TYR A 202 8.88 -7.98 13.37
N ILE A 203 7.71 -7.35 13.20
CA ILE A 203 7.27 -6.81 11.92
C ILE A 203 8.28 -5.77 11.41
N THR A 204 8.68 -4.83 12.26
CA THR A 204 9.52 -3.69 11.87
C THR A 204 11.00 -4.04 11.71
N TRP A 205 11.45 -5.21 12.14
CA TRP A 205 12.87 -5.60 12.12
C TRP A 205 13.54 -5.42 10.75
N ILE A 206 12.88 -5.82 9.66
CA ILE A 206 13.41 -5.69 8.29
C ILE A 206 13.53 -4.23 7.86
N SER A 207 12.58 -3.38 8.26
CA SER A 207 12.51 -1.98 7.88
C SER A 207 13.21 -1.02 8.84
N ARG A 208 13.85 -1.51 9.91
CA ARG A 208 14.43 -0.68 10.99
C ARG A 208 15.36 0.45 10.52
N ASN A 209 16.04 0.27 9.40
CA ASN A 209 16.96 1.27 8.83
C ASN A 209 16.31 2.12 7.74
N SER A 210 15.19 1.69 7.17
CA SER A 210 14.43 2.39 6.12
C SER A 210 13.20 3.09 6.67
N LEU A 211 12.63 2.56 7.75
CA LEU A 211 11.33 2.93 8.28
C LEU A 211 10.21 2.85 7.22
N LEU A 212 10.40 2.00 6.18
CA LEU A 212 9.41 1.73 5.15
C LEU A 212 8.42 0.70 5.68
N LEU A 213 7.28 1.17 6.10
CA LEU A 213 6.20 0.37 6.67
C LEU A 213 4.89 0.77 6.00
N TYR A 214 4.17 -0.22 5.51
CA TYR A 214 2.95 -0.03 4.74
C TYR A 214 1.83 -0.90 5.30
N LYS A 215 0.58 -0.44 5.13
CA LYS A 215 -0.63 -1.16 5.52
C LYS A 215 -1.61 -1.21 4.35
N ALA A 216 -2.29 -2.35 4.21
CA ALA A 216 -3.47 -2.54 3.38
C ALA A 216 -4.57 -3.24 4.17
N SER A 217 -5.81 -3.06 3.78
CA SER A 217 -6.94 -3.85 4.28
C SER A 217 -7.17 -5.06 3.37
N TRP A 218 -7.64 -6.16 3.96
CA TRP A 218 -8.03 -7.34 3.21
C TRP A 218 -9.38 -7.86 3.71
N ASN A 219 -10.10 -8.52 2.82
CA ASN A 219 -11.27 -9.32 3.15
C ASN A 219 -11.29 -10.60 2.30
N CYS A 220 -12.00 -11.59 2.77
CA CYS A 220 -12.15 -12.85 2.08
C CYS A 220 -13.46 -13.52 2.48
N SER A 221 -14.22 -13.96 1.47
CA SER A 221 -15.53 -14.58 1.68
C SER A 221 -15.48 -16.09 1.93
N HIS A 222 -14.35 -16.77 1.69
CA HIS A 222 -14.26 -18.24 1.78
C HIS A 222 -12.90 -18.75 2.29
N CYS A 223 -12.11 -17.91 2.92
CA CYS A 223 -10.73 -18.26 3.30
C CYS A 223 -10.61 -19.11 4.58
N GLY A 224 -11.65 -19.27 5.36
CA GLY A 224 -11.62 -20.01 6.63
C GLY A 224 -12.15 -21.45 6.58
N GLY A 225 -12.54 -21.92 5.40
CA GLY A 225 -13.15 -23.27 5.25
C GLY A 225 -14.56 -23.38 5.83
N GLY A 226 -15.15 -22.28 6.32
CA GLY A 226 -16.52 -22.16 6.81
C GLY A 226 -17.32 -21.12 6.00
N PRO A 227 -18.65 -21.07 6.20
CA PRO A 227 -19.49 -20.06 5.56
C PRO A 227 -19.40 -18.77 6.36
N GLY A 228 -18.48 -17.90 6.06
CA GLY A 228 -18.38 -16.60 6.71
C GLY A 228 -17.31 -15.74 6.06
N ASP A 229 -17.53 -14.46 6.10
CA ASP A 229 -16.56 -13.48 5.66
C ASP A 229 -15.57 -13.21 6.79
N MET A 230 -14.33 -12.92 6.43
CA MET A 230 -13.29 -12.50 7.37
C MET A 230 -12.42 -11.41 6.75
N GLY A 231 -11.77 -10.65 7.61
CA GLY A 231 -10.89 -9.60 7.13
C GLY A 231 -10.00 -9.01 8.21
N GLY A 232 -9.27 -7.99 7.82
CA GLY A 232 -8.35 -7.29 8.71
C GLY A 232 -7.32 -6.48 7.98
N SER A 233 -6.10 -6.45 8.53
CA SER A 233 -4.99 -5.67 8.02
C SER A 233 -3.85 -6.56 7.49
N ILE A 234 -3.16 -6.07 6.48
CA ILE A 234 -1.86 -6.60 6.01
C ILE A 234 -0.83 -5.52 6.21
N PHE A 235 0.24 -5.84 6.94
CA PHE A 235 1.39 -4.97 7.12
C PHE A 235 2.54 -5.47 6.24
N ALA A 236 3.24 -4.55 5.59
CA ALA A 236 4.43 -4.83 4.80
C ALA A 236 5.59 -3.97 5.31
N ALA A 237 6.60 -4.60 5.88
CA ALA A 237 7.87 -3.97 6.22
C ALA A 237 8.88 -4.22 5.11
N VAL A 238 9.58 -3.16 4.67
CA VAL A 238 10.45 -3.20 3.50
C VAL A 238 11.84 -2.68 3.85
N SER A 239 12.88 -3.37 3.41
CA SER A 239 14.28 -2.96 3.61
C SER A 239 14.65 -1.68 2.86
N THR A 240 15.78 -1.07 3.22
CA THR A 240 16.27 0.18 2.62
C THR A 240 16.50 0.07 1.11
N ASP A 241 16.96 -1.09 0.64
CA ASP A 241 17.14 -1.37 -0.80
C ASP A 241 15.83 -1.72 -1.51
N ARG A 242 14.72 -1.74 -0.79
CA ARG A 242 13.36 -2.08 -1.23
C ARG A 242 13.25 -3.49 -1.85
N ARG A 243 14.13 -4.41 -1.48
CA ARG A 243 14.16 -5.77 -2.03
C ARG A 243 13.70 -6.83 -1.04
N ARG A 244 14.01 -6.70 0.25
CA ARG A 244 13.50 -7.61 1.26
C ARG A 244 12.17 -7.12 1.79
N VAL A 245 11.23 -8.05 1.91
CA VAL A 245 9.86 -7.77 2.34
C VAL A 245 9.44 -8.78 3.39
N ARG A 246 8.90 -8.30 4.49
CA ARG A 246 8.12 -9.08 5.44
C ARG A 246 6.68 -8.62 5.36
N MET A 247 5.78 -9.55 5.14
CA MET A 247 4.35 -9.29 5.20
C MET A 247 3.71 -10.05 6.34
N VAL A 248 2.83 -9.39 7.07
CA VAL A 248 2.01 -10.00 8.12
C VAL A 248 0.56 -9.67 7.86
N ARG A 249 -0.23 -10.71 7.56
CA ARG A 249 -1.68 -10.62 7.48
C ARG A 249 -2.25 -10.91 8.85
N ILE A 250 -3.10 -10.04 9.36
CA ILE A 250 -3.76 -10.19 10.65
C ILE A 250 -5.27 -10.16 10.42
N ARG A 251 -5.95 -11.16 11.01
CA ARG A 251 -7.40 -11.25 11.01
C ARG A 251 -7.95 -10.47 12.21
N THR A 252 -8.79 -9.46 11.97
CA THR A 252 -9.39 -8.65 13.02
C THR A 252 -10.88 -8.92 13.24
N TRP A 253 -11.54 -9.57 12.28
CA TRP A 253 -12.95 -9.90 12.36
C TRP A 253 -13.31 -11.16 11.56
N VAL A 254 -14.36 -11.85 11.99
CA VAL A 254 -15.00 -12.99 11.32
C VAL A 254 -16.51 -12.80 11.49
N GLU A 255 -17.31 -13.04 10.43
CA GLU A 255 -18.77 -13.09 10.44
C GLU A 255 -19.30 -14.53 10.51
#